data_fe7726d74bf2aacf7dac1d3a3988f240
#
_entry.id   fe7726d74bf2aacf7dac1d3a3988f240
#
_cell.length_a   1.000
_cell.length_b   1.000
_cell.length_c   1.000
_cell.angle_alpha   90.00
_cell.angle_beta   90.00
_cell.angle_gamma   90.00
#
_symmetry.space_group_name_H-M   'P 1'
#
loop_
_entity.id
_entity.type
_entity.pdbx_description
1 polymer ?
#
loop_
_entity_poly.entity_id
_entity_poly.type
_entity_poly.pdbx_seq_one_letter_code
_entity_poly.pdbx_strand_id
1 'polypeptide(L)'
;MTQPDFGGNELPAVFPDWSPYQDLESAARAYLRDPDVALEALGGVLRGASVLGFTLERFVNEVNGVWQEVVVCDGSRLILWHGEDVPPEEGPPGALTSSLRVVPVSTVTEVGCRRRLTRTENGRIRVDSIDVYLLLSSLDESGSGEDLPTGPRHDALRFGKTLDDGGAGQIARLEEFARLVASVVGRPVL
;
A
#
# COMPACT_ATOMS: atom_id res chain seq x y z
N MET A 1 -41.52 -23.55 -13.43
CA MET A 1 -40.10 -23.35 -13.84
C MET A 1 -39.62 -22.13 -13.15
N THR A 2 -39.05 -22.30 -11.96
CA THR A 2 -38.66 -21.22 -11.00
C THR A 2 -37.20 -20.88 -11.25
N GLN A 3 -36.94 -19.64 -11.64
CA GLN A 3 -35.58 -19.12 -11.77
C GLN A 3 -34.89 -19.12 -10.38
N PRO A 4 -33.61 -19.51 -10.30
CA PRO A 4 -32.85 -19.36 -9.07
C PRO A 4 -32.50 -17.89 -8.89
N ASP A 5 -32.86 -17.38 -7.73
CA ASP A 5 -32.54 -16.06 -7.24
C ASP A 5 -31.04 -16.01 -6.84
N PHE A 6 -30.20 -15.43 -7.71
CA PHE A 6 -28.80 -15.15 -7.43
C PHE A 6 -28.64 -13.75 -6.83
N GLY A 7 -29.41 -13.45 -5.80
CA GLY A 7 -29.36 -12.20 -5.05
C GLY A 7 -28.58 -12.32 -3.76
N GLY A 8 -27.35 -12.83 -3.80
CA GLY A 8 -26.38 -12.67 -2.71
C GLY A 8 -25.85 -11.24 -2.70
N ASN A 9 -26.50 -10.39 -1.95
CA ASN A 9 -26.02 -9.03 -1.64
C ASN A 9 -24.88 -9.19 -0.62
N GLU A 10 -23.70 -9.64 -1.06
CA GLU A 10 -22.50 -9.58 -0.24
C GLU A 10 -22.15 -8.10 -0.08
N LEU A 11 -22.43 -7.59 1.13
CA LEU A 11 -21.96 -6.26 1.53
C LEU A 11 -20.44 -6.27 1.40
N PRO A 12 -19.84 -5.27 0.74
CA PRO A 12 -18.39 -5.18 0.65
C PRO A 12 -17.81 -5.24 2.06
N ALA A 13 -16.75 -6.03 2.24
CA ALA A 13 -16.10 -6.17 3.54
C ALA A 13 -15.63 -4.79 3.99
N VAL A 14 -16.30 -4.23 5.00
CA VAL A 14 -15.91 -2.95 5.59
C VAL A 14 -14.74 -3.23 6.53
N PHE A 15 -13.54 -2.87 6.10
CA PHE A 15 -12.37 -2.93 6.96
C PHE A 15 -12.38 -1.80 8.00
N PRO A 16 -11.80 -2.04 9.19
CA PRO A 16 -11.64 -0.98 10.18
C PRO A 16 -10.85 0.20 9.64
N ASP A 17 -11.19 1.41 10.09
CA ASP A 17 -10.43 2.61 9.71
C ASP A 17 -9.18 2.74 10.58
N TRP A 18 -7.99 2.70 9.94
CA TRP A 18 -6.72 2.90 10.61
C TRP A 18 -6.27 4.36 10.67
N SER A 19 -6.94 5.25 9.95
CA SER A 19 -6.52 6.66 9.82
C SER A 19 -6.44 7.45 11.12
N PRO A 20 -7.20 7.14 12.20
CA PRO A 20 -7.07 7.83 13.47
C PRO A 20 -5.75 7.55 14.22
N TYR A 21 -5.09 6.45 13.91
CA TYR A 21 -3.88 6.03 14.63
C TYR A 21 -2.63 6.73 14.06
N GLN A 22 -1.83 7.31 14.93
CA GLN A 22 -0.63 8.07 14.55
C GLN A 22 0.64 7.22 14.55
N ASP A 23 0.64 6.11 15.27
CA ASP A 23 1.75 5.16 15.32
C ASP A 23 1.45 3.91 14.50
N LEU A 24 2.51 3.32 13.95
CA LEU A 24 2.43 2.16 13.08
C LEU A 24 1.83 0.94 13.79
N GLU A 25 2.21 0.69 15.05
CA GLU A 25 1.78 -0.49 15.79
C GLU A 25 0.25 -0.47 16.01
N SER A 26 -0.28 0.65 16.51
CA SER A 26 -1.72 0.81 16.73
C SER A 26 -2.51 0.73 15.43
N ALA A 27 -2.02 1.34 14.35
CA ALA A 27 -2.65 1.29 13.04
C ALA A 27 -2.66 -0.14 12.47
N ALA A 28 -1.53 -0.85 12.53
CA ALA A 28 -1.42 -2.23 12.06
C ALA A 28 -2.34 -3.16 12.83
N ARG A 29 -2.37 -3.07 14.17
CA ARG A 29 -3.25 -3.90 15.02
C ARG A 29 -4.74 -3.63 14.79
N ALA A 30 -5.11 -2.41 14.44
CA ALA A 30 -6.50 -2.07 14.14
C ALA A 30 -6.95 -2.57 12.76
N TYR A 31 -6.05 -2.69 11.79
CA TYR A 31 -6.40 -2.85 10.38
C TYR A 31 -5.99 -4.19 9.77
N LEU A 32 -4.80 -4.69 10.08
CA LEU A 32 -4.30 -5.92 9.48
C LEU A 32 -4.95 -7.15 10.14
N ARG A 33 -5.08 -8.23 9.37
CA ARG A 33 -5.50 -9.53 9.91
C ARG A 33 -4.41 -10.17 10.76
N ASP A 34 -3.16 -10.10 10.27
CA ASP A 34 -2.00 -10.73 10.89
C ASP A 34 -0.94 -9.68 11.30
N PRO A 35 -1.28 -8.75 12.22
CA PRO A 35 -0.44 -7.59 12.52
C PRO A 35 0.92 -7.97 13.10
N ASP A 36 1.00 -9.05 13.89
CA ASP A 36 2.26 -9.47 14.53
C ASP A 36 3.30 -9.92 13.49
N VAL A 37 2.88 -10.58 12.40
CA VAL A 37 3.78 -10.97 11.31
C VAL A 37 4.38 -9.75 10.62
N ALA A 38 3.54 -8.75 10.32
CA ALA A 38 3.98 -7.50 9.73
C ALA A 38 4.92 -6.72 10.65
N LEU A 39 4.55 -6.57 11.92
CA LEU A 39 5.31 -5.79 12.91
C LEU A 39 6.66 -6.43 13.23
N GLU A 40 6.74 -7.76 13.32
CA GLU A 40 8.01 -8.49 13.51
C GLU A 40 8.95 -8.25 12.32
N ALA A 41 8.45 -8.45 11.09
CA ALA A 41 9.23 -8.27 9.88
C ALA A 41 9.75 -6.82 9.74
N LEU A 42 8.88 -5.84 9.93
CA LEU A 42 9.22 -4.41 9.87
C LEU A 42 10.19 -4.02 10.98
N GLY A 43 9.97 -4.48 12.20
CA GLY A 43 10.82 -4.23 13.36
C GLY A 43 12.25 -4.74 13.16
N GLY A 44 12.41 -5.91 12.53
CA GLY A 44 13.70 -6.49 12.18
C GLY A 44 14.55 -5.62 11.25
N VAL A 45 13.91 -4.82 10.38
CA VAL A 45 14.57 -3.90 9.45
C VAL A 45 14.73 -2.50 10.02
N LEU A 46 13.70 -2.01 10.71
CA LEU A 46 13.72 -0.68 11.33
C LEU A 46 14.79 -0.55 12.41
N ARG A 47 14.97 -1.60 13.24
CA ARG A 47 16.01 -1.64 14.31
C ARG A 47 16.07 -0.36 15.14
N GLY A 48 14.91 0.22 15.47
CA GLY A 48 14.81 1.46 16.25
C GLY A 48 14.91 2.75 15.43
N ALA A 49 14.97 2.68 14.10
CA ALA A 49 14.81 3.86 13.25
C ALA A 49 13.41 4.46 13.42
N SER A 50 13.32 5.77 13.36
CA SER A 50 12.03 6.47 13.49
C SER A 50 11.17 6.25 12.25
N VAL A 51 9.90 5.91 12.44
CA VAL A 51 8.89 5.91 11.40
C VAL A 51 8.42 7.34 11.19
N LEU A 52 8.72 7.93 10.02
CA LEU A 52 8.28 9.30 9.69
C LEU A 52 6.86 9.31 9.11
N GLY A 53 6.47 8.24 8.44
CA GLY A 53 5.13 8.05 7.93
C GLY A 53 4.93 6.64 7.40
N PHE A 54 3.65 6.27 7.24
CA PHE A 54 3.27 4.96 6.76
C PHE A 54 1.91 5.00 6.08
N THR A 55 1.64 3.97 5.28
CA THR A 55 0.31 3.66 4.75
C THR A 55 0.06 2.17 4.81
N LEU A 56 -1.22 1.78 4.94
CA LEU A 56 -1.65 0.39 4.98
C LEU A 56 -2.73 0.15 3.94
N GLU A 57 -2.64 -1.00 3.28
CA GLU A 57 -3.65 -1.49 2.36
C GLU A 57 -4.09 -2.90 2.72
N ARG A 58 -5.35 -3.22 2.48
CA ARG A 58 -5.91 -4.55 2.67
C ARG A 58 -7.10 -4.72 1.75
N PHE A 59 -7.17 -5.83 1.05
CA PHE A 59 -8.35 -6.23 0.31
C PHE A 59 -8.57 -7.74 0.36
N VAL A 60 -9.76 -8.17 0.01
CA VAL A 60 -10.12 -9.56 -0.12
C VAL A 60 -10.35 -9.83 -1.60
N ASN A 61 -9.73 -10.86 -2.11
CA ASN A 61 -9.91 -11.29 -3.50
C ASN A 61 -11.20 -12.11 -3.68
N GLU A 62 -11.51 -12.50 -4.92
CA GLU A 62 -12.72 -13.22 -5.29
C GLU A 62 -12.87 -14.61 -4.62
N VAL A 63 -11.77 -15.16 -4.12
CA VAL A 63 -11.76 -16.46 -3.39
C VAL A 63 -11.66 -16.28 -1.88
N ASN A 64 -12.00 -15.09 -1.37
CA ASN A 64 -11.90 -14.69 0.04
C ASN A 64 -10.49 -14.72 0.63
N GLY A 65 -9.46 -14.78 -0.20
CA GLY A 65 -8.07 -14.63 0.22
C GLY A 65 -7.76 -13.18 0.59
N VAL A 66 -7.07 -12.97 1.71
CA VAL A 66 -6.66 -11.64 2.17
C VAL A 66 -5.30 -11.29 1.59
N TRP A 67 -5.22 -10.10 0.99
CA TRP A 67 -4.00 -9.41 0.61
C TRP A 67 -3.84 -8.18 1.50
N GLN A 68 -2.64 -7.95 2.00
CA GLN A 68 -2.37 -6.81 2.88
C GLN A 68 -0.95 -6.30 2.69
N GLU A 69 -0.79 -4.99 2.78
CA GLU A 69 0.49 -4.31 2.59
C GLU A 69 0.68 -3.20 3.63
N VAL A 70 1.92 -3.03 4.05
CA VAL A 70 2.37 -1.92 4.88
C VAL A 70 3.57 -1.28 4.23
N VAL A 71 3.51 0.03 4.02
CA VAL A 71 4.65 0.80 3.53
C VAL A 71 5.05 1.82 4.57
N VAL A 72 6.31 1.79 4.95
CA VAL A 72 6.91 2.69 5.95
C VAL A 72 8.00 3.53 5.30
N CYS A 73 8.01 4.83 5.60
CA CYS A 73 9.11 5.74 5.29
C CYS A 73 9.86 6.10 6.58
N ASP A 74 11.17 5.81 6.64
CA ASP A 74 12.05 6.21 7.74
C ASP A 74 12.90 7.47 7.43
N GLY A 75 12.65 8.08 6.25
CA GLY A 75 13.37 9.25 5.76
C GLY A 75 14.54 8.92 4.83
N SER A 76 15.08 7.71 4.89
CA SER A 76 16.14 7.22 3.99
C SER A 76 15.69 6.05 3.12
N ARG A 77 14.71 5.29 3.60
CA ARG A 77 14.20 4.07 2.95
C ARG A 77 12.68 4.06 2.95
N LEU A 78 12.13 3.40 1.92
CA LEU A 78 10.77 2.86 1.93
C LEU A 78 10.89 1.37 2.24
N ILE A 79 10.18 0.92 3.26
CA ILE A 79 10.16 -0.47 3.71
C ILE A 79 8.74 -0.98 3.44
N LEU A 80 8.62 -1.95 2.53
CA LEU A 80 7.36 -2.51 2.11
C LEU A 80 7.26 -3.92 2.66
N TRP A 81 6.26 -4.17 3.49
CA TRP A 81 5.86 -5.51 3.88
C TRP A 81 4.59 -5.89 3.13
N HIS A 82 4.57 -7.09 2.60
CA HIS A 82 3.41 -7.67 1.92
C HIS A 82 3.09 -9.03 2.54
N GLY A 83 1.81 -9.27 2.77
CA GLY A 83 1.27 -10.54 3.25
C GLY A 83 0.06 -10.96 2.43
N GLU A 84 0.02 -12.23 2.03
CA GLU A 84 -1.02 -12.78 1.17
C GLU A 84 -1.36 -14.22 1.57
N ASP A 85 -2.65 -14.54 1.58
CA ASP A 85 -3.08 -15.91 1.80
C ASP A 85 -2.58 -16.84 0.70
N VAL A 86 -2.03 -17.97 1.13
CA VAL A 86 -1.67 -19.04 0.20
C VAL A 86 -2.93 -19.68 -0.33
N PRO A 87 -3.06 -19.85 -1.66
CA PRO A 87 -4.22 -20.53 -2.25
C PRO A 87 -4.44 -21.93 -1.64
N PRO A 88 -5.68 -22.39 -1.48
CA PRO A 88 -5.99 -23.68 -0.84
C PRO A 88 -5.30 -24.89 -1.48
N GLU A 89 -4.98 -24.82 -2.78
CA GLU A 89 -4.26 -25.85 -3.52
C GLU A 89 -2.74 -25.86 -3.28
N GLU A 90 -2.19 -24.76 -2.73
CA GLU A 90 -0.74 -24.58 -2.53
C GLU A 90 -0.31 -24.72 -1.06
N GLY A 91 -1.27 -24.67 -0.11
CA GLY A 91 -0.94 -24.75 1.31
C GLY A 91 -2.11 -25.08 2.21
N PRO A 92 -1.84 -25.33 3.50
CA PRO A 92 -2.88 -25.59 4.47
C PRO A 92 -3.73 -24.33 4.74
N PRO A 93 -4.99 -24.49 5.22
CA PRO A 93 -5.84 -23.36 5.60
C PRO A 93 -5.13 -22.40 6.57
N GLY A 94 -5.15 -21.11 6.27
CA GLY A 94 -4.52 -20.08 7.09
C GLY A 94 -3.01 -19.91 6.84
N ALA A 95 -2.44 -20.61 5.86
CA ALA A 95 -1.07 -20.33 5.43
C ALA A 95 -0.99 -18.94 4.80
N LEU A 96 0.09 -18.22 5.11
CA LEU A 96 0.38 -16.87 4.65
C LEU A 96 1.75 -16.81 4.00
N THR A 97 1.84 -16.25 2.80
CA THR A 97 3.12 -15.82 2.22
C THR A 97 3.42 -14.41 2.71
N SER A 98 4.63 -14.19 3.18
CA SER A 98 5.08 -12.87 3.62
C SER A 98 6.38 -12.50 2.91
N SER A 99 6.45 -11.26 2.44
CA SER A 99 7.66 -10.71 1.81
C SER A 99 7.96 -9.30 2.35
N LEU A 100 9.25 -8.93 2.28
CA LEU A 100 9.71 -7.61 2.69
C LEU A 100 10.68 -7.07 1.65
N ARG A 101 10.43 -5.84 1.21
CA ARG A 101 11.27 -5.11 0.27
C ARG A 101 11.75 -3.80 0.90
N VAL A 102 13.02 -3.49 0.72
CA VAL A 102 13.61 -2.22 1.16
C VAL A 102 14.07 -1.45 -0.06
N VAL A 103 13.58 -0.23 -0.21
CA VAL A 103 13.86 0.65 -1.35
C VAL A 103 14.50 1.93 -0.81
N PRO A 104 15.74 2.26 -1.19
CA PRO A 104 16.34 3.55 -0.84
C PRO A 104 15.51 4.71 -1.42
N VAL A 105 15.22 5.74 -0.62
CA VAL A 105 14.47 6.92 -1.10
C VAL A 105 15.21 7.61 -2.26
N SER A 106 16.54 7.51 -2.29
CA SER A 106 17.37 8.05 -3.39
C SER A 106 17.10 7.42 -4.76
N THR A 107 16.44 6.26 -4.83
CA THR A 107 16.03 5.62 -6.08
C THR A 107 14.67 6.12 -6.58
N VAL A 108 13.92 6.86 -5.77
CA VAL A 108 12.65 7.45 -6.18
C VAL A 108 12.94 8.65 -7.07
N THR A 109 12.51 8.58 -8.33
CA THR A 109 12.73 9.63 -9.34
C THR A 109 11.52 10.54 -9.49
N GLU A 110 10.33 10.06 -9.18
CA GLU A 110 9.09 10.82 -9.27
C GLU A 110 8.10 10.37 -8.20
N VAL A 111 7.41 11.34 -7.61
CA VAL A 111 6.25 11.13 -6.72
C VAL A 111 5.07 11.84 -7.34
N GLY A 112 4.03 11.09 -7.68
CA GLY A 112 2.82 11.64 -8.27
C GLY A 112 1.57 11.28 -7.47
N CYS A 113 0.57 12.14 -7.57
CA CYS A 113 -0.71 11.97 -6.91
C CYS A 113 -1.84 12.39 -7.86
N ARG A 114 -2.79 11.50 -8.10
CA ARG A 114 -4.00 11.76 -8.84
C ARG A 114 -5.21 11.66 -7.91
N ARG A 115 -6.07 12.67 -7.92
CA ARG A 115 -7.31 12.70 -7.14
C ARG A 115 -8.53 12.71 -8.06
N ARG A 116 -9.54 11.96 -7.68
CA ARG A 116 -10.90 12.12 -8.23
C ARG A 116 -11.67 13.06 -7.32
N LEU A 117 -12.28 14.07 -7.92
CA LEU A 117 -12.99 15.12 -7.20
C LEU A 117 -14.43 15.18 -7.69
N THR A 118 -15.38 15.27 -6.76
CA THR A 118 -16.79 15.54 -7.05
C THR A 118 -17.21 16.85 -6.41
N ARG A 119 -17.97 17.66 -7.16
CA ARG A 119 -18.63 18.84 -6.62
C ARG A 119 -19.97 18.44 -6.02
N THR A 120 -20.13 18.64 -4.73
CA THR A 120 -21.35 18.34 -4.00
C THR A 120 -22.45 19.36 -4.32
N GLU A 121 -23.70 19.07 -4.00
CA GLU A 121 -24.86 19.94 -4.25
C GLU A 121 -24.73 21.34 -3.63
N ASN A 122 -24.05 21.44 -2.49
CA ASN A 122 -23.74 22.69 -1.83
C ASN A 122 -22.48 23.40 -2.37
N GLY A 123 -21.96 22.96 -3.52
CA GLY A 123 -20.83 23.56 -4.21
C GLY A 123 -19.45 23.24 -3.64
N ARG A 124 -19.35 22.46 -2.55
CA ARG A 124 -18.06 22.02 -1.98
C ARG A 124 -17.41 20.95 -2.85
N ILE A 125 -16.09 20.91 -2.86
CA ILE A 125 -15.33 19.85 -3.50
C ILE A 125 -15.06 18.77 -2.47
N ARG A 126 -15.36 17.53 -2.85
CA ARG A 126 -15.05 16.33 -2.10
C ARG A 126 -14.03 15.51 -2.88
N VAL A 127 -13.06 14.92 -2.17
CA VAL A 127 -12.14 13.93 -2.75
C VAL A 127 -12.78 12.56 -2.62
N ASP A 128 -13.04 11.89 -3.74
CA ASP A 128 -13.67 10.57 -3.77
C ASP A 128 -12.63 9.45 -3.83
N SER A 129 -11.48 9.72 -4.44
CA SER A 129 -10.36 8.79 -4.45
C SER A 129 -9.02 9.51 -4.62
N ILE A 130 -7.97 8.79 -4.23
CA ILE A 130 -6.59 9.18 -4.43
C ILE A 130 -5.79 7.98 -4.94
N ASP A 131 -4.95 8.23 -5.96
CA ASP A 131 -3.94 7.30 -6.44
C ASP A 131 -2.58 7.97 -6.29
N VAL A 132 -1.67 7.34 -5.58
CA VAL A 132 -0.28 7.77 -5.41
C VAL A 132 0.63 6.81 -6.17
N TYR A 133 1.60 7.34 -6.90
CA TYR A 133 2.61 6.53 -7.55
C TYR A 133 4.01 7.07 -7.25
N LEU A 134 4.96 6.15 -7.12
CA LEU A 134 6.38 6.43 -6.97
C LEU A 134 7.11 5.72 -8.12
N LEU A 135 7.81 6.45 -8.97
CA LEU A 135 8.67 5.86 -9.99
C LEU A 135 10.06 5.65 -9.40
N LEU A 136 10.61 4.47 -9.63
CA LEU A 136 11.92 4.07 -9.14
C LEU A 136 12.88 3.96 -10.32
N SER A 137 14.11 4.45 -10.16
CA SER A 137 15.19 4.10 -11.08
C SER A 137 15.59 2.65 -10.83
N SER A 138 15.43 1.79 -11.82
CA SER A 138 15.96 0.45 -11.74
C SER A 138 17.46 0.47 -12.04
N LEU A 139 18.25 -0.06 -11.11
CA LEU A 139 19.69 -0.26 -11.29
C LEU A 139 20.01 -1.62 -11.96
N ASP A 140 19.02 -2.28 -12.55
CA ASP A 140 19.22 -3.55 -13.22
C ASP A 140 19.94 -3.38 -14.56
N GLU A 141 21.27 -3.21 -14.49
CA GLU A 141 22.19 -3.40 -15.60
C GLU A 141 22.53 -4.89 -15.84
N SER A 142 21.92 -5.83 -15.11
CA SER A 142 22.29 -7.26 -15.13
C SER A 142 21.41 -8.09 -16.04
N GLY A 143 21.22 -7.69 -17.27
CA GLY A 143 20.52 -8.47 -18.29
C GLY A 143 21.31 -8.56 -19.59
N SER A 144 22.42 -9.30 -19.58
CA SER A 144 23.07 -9.72 -20.83
C SER A 144 22.28 -10.84 -21.52
N GLY A 145 21.09 -10.52 -22.00
CA GLY A 145 20.29 -11.36 -22.88
C GLY A 145 19.96 -10.58 -24.13
N GLU A 146 20.32 -11.10 -25.29
CA GLU A 146 20.28 -10.44 -26.61
C GLU A 146 18.89 -10.04 -27.11
N ASP A 147 17.79 -10.22 -26.35
CA ASP A 147 16.39 -10.03 -26.81
C ASP A 147 15.51 -9.15 -25.90
N LEU A 148 16.07 -8.31 -25.03
CA LEU A 148 15.27 -7.41 -24.20
C LEU A 148 15.38 -5.96 -24.68
N PRO A 149 14.24 -5.22 -24.78
CA PRO A 149 14.28 -3.81 -25.18
C PRO A 149 15.18 -3.03 -24.22
N THR A 150 16.25 -2.47 -24.75
CA THR A 150 17.22 -1.61 -24.09
C THR A 150 16.58 -0.25 -23.76
N GLY A 151 15.87 -0.18 -22.63
CA GLY A 151 15.34 1.06 -22.07
C GLY A 151 15.36 0.97 -20.54
N PRO A 152 15.47 2.11 -19.84
CA PRO A 152 15.38 2.10 -18.39
C PRO A 152 14.01 1.54 -17.99
N ARG A 153 14.00 0.39 -17.30
CA ARG A 153 12.79 -0.15 -16.71
C ARG A 153 12.48 0.69 -15.48
N HIS A 154 11.40 1.45 -15.55
CA HIS A 154 10.87 2.14 -14.38
C HIS A 154 9.96 1.17 -13.64
N ASP A 155 10.38 0.74 -12.46
CA ASP A 155 9.50 0.09 -11.51
C ASP A 155 8.63 1.16 -10.84
N ALA A 156 7.36 0.86 -10.61
CA ALA A 156 6.41 1.78 -10.02
C ALA A 156 5.73 1.15 -8.80
N LEU A 157 5.80 1.84 -7.66
CA LEU A 157 4.94 1.55 -6.53
C LEU A 157 3.65 2.36 -6.69
N ARG A 158 2.51 1.72 -6.42
CA ARG A 158 1.19 2.36 -6.53
C ARG A 158 0.36 2.05 -5.30
N PHE A 159 -0.30 3.07 -4.79
CA PHE A 159 -1.19 3.00 -3.63
C PHE A 159 -2.47 3.74 -3.96
N GLY A 160 -3.61 3.19 -3.59
CA GLY A 160 -4.91 3.78 -3.89
C GLY A 160 -5.86 3.73 -2.69
N LYS A 161 -6.68 4.76 -2.52
CA LYS A 161 -7.79 4.79 -1.55
C LYS A 161 -9.01 5.45 -2.16
N THR A 162 -10.17 4.90 -1.82
CA THR A 162 -11.47 5.46 -2.20
C THR A 162 -12.32 5.72 -0.96
N LEU A 163 -13.44 6.45 -1.13
CA LEU A 163 -14.39 6.64 -0.03
C LEU A 163 -15.00 5.32 0.45
N ASP A 164 -15.21 4.37 -0.46
CA ASP A 164 -15.79 3.07 -0.16
C ASP A 164 -14.75 2.10 0.43
N ASP A 165 -13.47 2.34 0.12
CA ASP A 165 -12.33 1.59 0.65
C ASP A 165 -11.47 2.51 1.51
N GLY A 166 -11.73 2.52 2.80
CA GLY A 166 -10.95 3.26 3.79
C GLY A 166 -11.46 4.65 4.15
N GLY A 167 -12.37 5.22 3.36
CA GLY A 167 -12.98 6.51 3.68
C GLY A 167 -12.08 7.74 3.56
N ALA A 168 -12.64 8.90 3.89
CA ALA A 168 -11.95 10.18 3.75
C ALA A 168 -10.68 10.29 4.64
N GLY A 169 -10.67 9.62 5.79
CA GLY A 169 -9.52 9.60 6.70
C GLY A 169 -8.31 8.92 6.05
N GLN A 170 -8.48 7.74 5.48
CA GLN A 170 -7.38 7.02 4.83
C GLN A 170 -6.93 7.71 3.53
N ILE A 171 -7.84 8.35 2.79
CA ILE A 171 -7.49 9.22 1.65
C ILE A 171 -6.54 10.34 2.10
N ALA A 172 -6.87 11.04 3.19
CA ALA A 172 -6.03 12.11 3.73
C ALA A 172 -4.66 11.59 4.19
N ARG A 173 -4.62 10.45 4.88
CA ARG A 173 -3.37 9.81 5.32
C ARG A 173 -2.48 9.40 4.16
N LEU A 174 -3.05 8.86 3.08
CA LEU A 174 -2.26 8.51 1.90
C LEU A 174 -1.71 9.76 1.19
N GLU A 175 -2.47 10.86 1.16
CA GLU A 175 -1.98 12.14 0.63
C GLU A 175 -0.85 12.72 1.50
N GLU A 176 -0.95 12.63 2.83
CA GLU A 176 0.13 13.02 3.76
C GLU A 176 1.39 12.19 3.53
N PHE A 177 1.24 10.87 3.37
CA PHE A 177 2.35 9.98 3.07
C PHE A 177 3.05 10.36 1.75
N ALA A 178 2.29 10.64 0.69
CA ALA A 178 2.85 11.08 -0.58
C ALA A 178 3.64 12.40 -0.45
N ARG A 179 3.11 13.38 0.29
CA ARG A 179 3.82 14.65 0.56
C ARG A 179 5.10 14.43 1.38
N LEU A 180 5.05 13.53 2.37
CA LEU A 180 6.24 13.14 3.14
C LEU A 180 7.31 12.57 2.23
N VAL A 181 6.99 11.57 1.41
CA VAL A 181 7.95 10.96 0.49
C VAL A 181 8.51 12.00 -0.47
N ALA A 182 7.67 12.86 -1.05
CA ALA A 182 8.12 13.95 -1.92
C ALA A 182 9.06 14.93 -1.20
N SER A 183 8.87 15.13 0.11
CA SER A 183 9.73 16.04 0.89
C SER A 183 11.10 15.47 1.22
N VAL A 184 11.26 14.14 1.20
CA VAL A 184 12.55 13.48 1.48
C VAL A 184 13.30 13.08 0.22
N VAL A 185 12.57 12.92 -0.90
CA VAL A 185 13.18 12.72 -2.23
C VAL A 185 14.00 13.95 -2.63
N GLY A 186 15.24 13.73 -3.09
CA GLY A 186 16.12 14.82 -3.52
C GLY A 186 16.81 15.59 -2.40
N ARG A 187 16.62 15.24 -1.12
CA ARG A 187 17.46 15.75 -0.06
C ARG A 187 18.85 15.13 -0.16
N PRO A 188 19.95 15.92 -0.17
CA PRO A 188 21.29 15.35 -0.09
C PRO A 188 21.40 14.56 1.23
N VAL A 189 21.89 13.33 1.14
CA VAL A 189 22.29 12.56 2.31
C VAL A 189 23.56 13.21 2.83
N LEU A 190 23.48 13.91 3.97
CA LEU A 190 24.63 14.52 4.67
C LEU A 190 25.40 13.46 5.42
#